data_a56bc3885d3b558ffbfad61173eb3668
#
_entry.id   a56bc3885d3b558ffbfad61173eb3668
#
_cell.length_a   1.000
_cell.length_b   1.000
_cell.length_c   1.000
_cell.angle_alpha   90.00
_cell.angle_beta   90.00
_cell.angle_gamma   90.00
#
_symmetry.space_group_name_H-M   'P 1'
#
loop_
_entity.id
_entity.type
_entity.pdbx_description
1 polymer ?
#
loop_
_entity_poly.entity_id
_entity_poly.type
_entity_poly.pdbx_seq_one_letter_code
_entity_poly.pdbx_strand_id
1 'polypeptide(L)'
;NRIFGGRVGMNIANMTFKTGGVSATPNSVVRPLVAFSYEKSLMHTLPLYFETGLGIAGYGTSISDGAVKLNAYYFEAPALVNWRFGLTEDVSLIPYLGLSMRVGFAGKVKSGSAKADTFGDGGFDRFDMGVRAGIGVEYRRYSFRFGYDAGFLNLSDVSDVTVRNKTFLLQLGYRF
;
A
#
# COMPACT_ATOMS: atom_id res chain seq x y z
N ASN A 1 20.44 -7.29 14.88
CA ASN A 1 19.32 -8.24 14.90
C ASN A 1 18.59 -8.21 13.56
N ARG A 2 18.14 -9.37 13.11
CA ARG A 2 17.37 -9.56 11.88
C ARG A 2 16.04 -10.19 12.24
N ILE A 3 14.96 -9.71 11.64
CA ILE A 3 13.61 -10.20 11.90
C ILE A 3 12.95 -10.52 10.55
N PHE A 4 12.39 -11.70 10.44
CA PHE A 4 11.60 -12.13 9.29
C PHE A 4 10.14 -12.26 9.71
N GLY A 5 9.24 -11.90 8.83
CA GLY A 5 7.81 -11.98 9.10
C GLY A 5 6.96 -12.12 7.85
N GLY A 6 5.76 -12.62 8.05
CA GLY A 6 4.71 -12.63 7.04
C GLY A 6 3.57 -11.73 7.47
N ARG A 7 2.90 -11.10 6.52
CA ARG A 7 1.74 -10.24 6.75
C ARG A 7 0.63 -10.55 5.79
N VAL A 8 -0.56 -10.50 6.33
CA VAL A 8 -1.80 -10.50 5.56
C VAL A 8 -2.65 -9.31 5.99
N GLY A 9 -3.41 -8.76 5.08
CA GLY A 9 -4.21 -7.60 5.43
C GLY A 9 -5.16 -7.17 4.35
N MET A 10 -5.67 -5.99 4.55
CA MET A 10 -6.58 -5.33 3.62
C MET A 10 -6.13 -3.90 3.36
N ASN A 11 -6.20 -3.52 2.11
CA ASN A 11 -6.06 -2.15 1.67
C ASN A 11 -7.45 -1.57 1.42
N ILE A 12 -7.76 -0.47 2.08
CA ILE A 12 -8.93 0.34 1.76
C ILE A 12 -8.41 1.42 0.80
N ALA A 13 -8.44 1.08 -0.47
CA ALA A 13 -7.82 1.87 -1.51
C ALA A 13 -8.79 2.85 -2.14
N ASN A 14 -8.29 4.04 -2.44
CA ASN A 14 -8.97 5.06 -3.21
C ASN A 14 -8.01 5.68 -4.22
N MET A 15 -8.53 6.18 -5.31
CA MET A 15 -7.77 6.93 -6.31
C MET A 15 -8.38 8.32 -6.46
N THR A 16 -7.55 9.34 -6.43
CA THR A 16 -7.99 10.70 -6.73
C THR A 16 -7.69 11.02 -8.19
N PHE A 17 -8.72 11.45 -8.90
CA PHE A 17 -8.62 11.89 -10.30
C PHE A 17 -8.69 13.42 -10.36
N LYS A 18 -7.79 14.02 -11.13
CA LYS A 18 -7.76 15.46 -11.38
C LYS A 18 -7.66 15.71 -12.88
N THR A 19 -8.56 16.54 -13.39
CA THR A 19 -8.58 16.96 -14.81
C THR A 19 -9.05 18.41 -14.89
N GLY A 20 -8.27 19.28 -15.53
CA GLY A 20 -8.64 20.67 -15.77
C GLY A 20 -9.06 21.47 -14.53
N GLY A 21 -8.46 21.21 -13.37
CA GLY A 21 -8.80 21.86 -12.11
C GLY A 21 -9.99 21.24 -11.35
N VAL A 22 -10.63 20.22 -11.92
CA VAL A 22 -11.69 19.46 -11.24
C VAL A 22 -11.12 18.20 -10.63
N SER A 23 -11.47 17.95 -9.38
CA SER A 23 -11.07 16.73 -8.65
C SER A 23 -12.29 15.84 -8.42
N ALA A 24 -12.16 14.54 -8.64
CA ALA A 24 -13.14 13.54 -8.28
C ALA A 24 -12.48 12.46 -7.42
N THR A 25 -13.12 12.10 -6.32
CA THR A 25 -12.69 11.03 -5.42
C THR A 25 -13.79 9.97 -5.38
N PRO A 26 -13.66 8.90 -6.17
CA PRO A 26 -14.66 7.84 -6.20
C PRO A 26 -14.68 7.02 -4.91
N ASN A 27 -15.65 6.11 -4.78
CA ASN A 27 -15.80 5.23 -3.63
C ASN A 27 -14.59 4.33 -3.42
N SER A 28 -14.22 4.14 -2.17
CA SER A 28 -13.12 3.26 -1.77
C SER A 28 -13.44 1.79 -2.06
N VAL A 29 -12.42 1.01 -2.40
CA VAL A 29 -12.53 -0.42 -2.63
C VAL A 29 -11.56 -1.16 -1.71
N VAL A 30 -12.06 -2.21 -1.06
CA VAL A 30 -11.27 -3.08 -0.19
C VAL A 30 -10.59 -4.16 -1.03
N ARG A 31 -9.29 -4.33 -0.86
CA ARG A 31 -8.46 -5.32 -1.56
C ARG A 31 -7.54 -6.05 -0.61
N PRO A 32 -7.27 -7.34 -0.85
CA PRO A 32 -6.34 -8.11 -0.03
C PRO A 32 -4.89 -7.70 -0.23
N LEU A 33 -4.09 -7.92 0.81
CA LEU A 33 -2.64 -7.77 0.82
C LEU A 33 -2.02 -9.03 1.43
N VAL A 34 -0.98 -9.54 0.79
CA VAL A 34 -0.09 -10.58 1.36
C VAL A 34 1.34 -10.14 1.14
N ALA A 35 2.15 -10.15 2.19
CA ALA A 35 3.54 -9.71 2.10
C ALA A 35 4.45 -10.53 3.00
N PHE A 36 5.69 -10.65 2.56
CA PHE A 36 6.83 -11.10 3.36
C PHE A 36 7.67 -9.90 3.74
N SER A 37 8.15 -9.83 4.96
CA SER A 37 8.95 -8.72 5.48
C SER A 37 10.27 -9.17 6.06
N TYR A 38 11.27 -8.32 5.88
CA TYR A 38 12.59 -8.43 6.46
C TYR A 38 12.94 -7.13 7.16
N GLU A 39 13.31 -7.20 8.43
CA GLU A 39 13.78 -6.05 9.20
C GLU A 39 15.21 -6.28 9.66
N LYS A 40 16.00 -5.22 9.61
CA LYS A 40 17.38 -5.20 10.10
C LYS A 40 17.58 -4.02 11.04
N SER A 41 18.18 -4.27 12.20
CA SER A 41 18.56 -3.20 13.12
C SER A 41 19.54 -2.24 12.45
N LEU A 42 19.24 -0.95 12.52
CA LEU A 42 20.08 0.13 12.00
C LEU A 42 21.14 0.56 13.01
N MET A 43 20.80 0.51 14.29
CA MET A 43 21.69 0.94 15.38
C MET A 43 21.64 -0.05 16.55
N HIS A 44 22.74 -0.20 17.25
CA HIS A 44 22.80 -1.04 18.44
C HIS A 44 22.24 -0.34 19.69
N THR A 45 22.26 0.99 19.69
CA THR A 45 21.86 1.83 20.84
C THR A 45 20.41 2.29 20.79
N LEU A 46 19.81 2.30 19.61
CA LEU A 46 18.43 2.72 19.41
C LEU A 46 17.60 1.60 18.79
N PRO A 47 16.32 1.46 19.17
CA PRO A 47 15.45 0.42 18.64
C PRO A 47 14.89 0.78 17.24
N LEU A 48 15.78 1.22 16.35
CA LEU A 48 15.48 1.56 14.97
C LEU A 48 15.81 0.41 14.04
N TYR A 49 14.85 0.08 13.19
CA TYR A 49 14.95 -1.02 12.22
C TYR A 49 14.61 -0.52 10.82
N PHE A 50 15.40 -0.92 9.86
CA PHE A 50 15.04 -0.79 8.44
C PHE A 50 14.24 -2.02 8.04
N GLU A 51 13.08 -1.78 7.45
CA GLU A 51 12.20 -2.84 6.94
C GLU A 51 12.08 -2.73 5.43
N THR A 52 12.22 -3.87 4.79
CA THR A 52 11.86 -4.07 3.40
C THR A 52 11.12 -5.39 3.25
N GLY A 53 10.67 -5.70 2.06
CA GLY A 53 9.99 -6.95 1.80
C GLY A 53 9.43 -7.01 0.39
N LEU A 54 8.64 -8.04 0.16
CA LEU A 54 7.91 -8.21 -1.09
C LEU A 54 6.49 -8.65 -0.78
N GLY A 55 5.55 -8.06 -1.46
CA GLY A 55 4.15 -8.40 -1.31
C GLY A 55 3.37 -8.26 -2.61
N ILE A 56 2.15 -8.77 -2.57
CA ILE A 56 1.13 -8.57 -3.60
C ILE A 56 -0.01 -7.83 -2.95
N ALA A 57 -0.37 -6.69 -3.50
CA ALA A 57 -1.44 -5.85 -3.02
C ALA A 57 -2.43 -5.49 -4.13
N GLY A 58 -3.71 -5.52 -3.80
CA GLY A 58 -4.75 -4.99 -4.65
C GLY A 58 -5.05 -3.54 -4.31
N TYR A 59 -5.22 -2.73 -5.34
CA TYR A 59 -5.68 -1.35 -5.27
C TYR A 59 -6.84 -1.17 -6.23
N GLY A 60 -7.67 -0.18 -6.00
CA GLY A 60 -8.76 0.07 -6.93
C GLY A 60 -9.76 1.09 -6.41
N THR A 61 -10.75 1.31 -7.23
CA THR A 61 -11.85 2.22 -6.92
C THR A 61 -13.09 1.83 -7.72
N SER A 62 -14.24 2.32 -7.29
CA SER A 62 -15.48 2.22 -8.07
C SER A 62 -16.08 3.61 -8.27
N ILE A 63 -16.62 3.85 -9.43
CA ILE A 63 -17.24 5.11 -9.82
C ILE A 63 -18.72 4.85 -10.13
N SER A 64 -19.59 5.81 -9.84
CA SER A 64 -21.02 5.74 -10.14
C SER A 64 -21.71 4.51 -9.54
N ASP A 65 -21.56 4.30 -8.23
CA ASP A 65 -22.16 3.20 -7.47
C ASP A 65 -21.87 1.79 -8.04
N GLY A 66 -20.68 1.64 -8.63
CA GLY A 66 -20.24 0.36 -9.19
C GLY A 66 -20.48 0.19 -10.69
N ALA A 67 -20.98 1.21 -11.38
CA ALA A 67 -21.13 1.17 -12.83
C ALA A 67 -19.79 1.07 -13.55
N VAL A 68 -18.74 1.70 -13.00
CA VAL A 68 -17.36 1.57 -13.47
C VAL A 68 -16.50 1.09 -12.31
N LYS A 69 -15.77 0.00 -12.50
CA LYS A 69 -14.83 -0.56 -11.52
C LYS A 69 -13.42 -0.59 -12.09
N LEU A 70 -12.49 -0.02 -11.33
CA LEU A 70 -11.08 -0.09 -11.61
C LEU A 70 -10.43 -1.06 -10.63
N ASN A 71 -9.72 -2.06 -11.14
CA ASN A 71 -8.95 -3.01 -10.36
C ASN A 71 -7.49 -2.95 -10.81
N ALA A 72 -6.57 -2.92 -9.88
CA ALA A 72 -5.15 -2.99 -10.17
C ALA A 72 -4.45 -3.84 -9.11
N TYR A 73 -3.53 -4.69 -9.55
CA TYR A 73 -2.72 -5.53 -8.68
C TYR A 73 -1.26 -5.20 -8.88
N TYR A 74 -0.55 -5.07 -7.77
CA TYR A 74 0.84 -4.64 -7.74
C TYR A 74 1.70 -5.62 -6.97
N PHE A 75 2.93 -5.81 -7.47
CA PHE A 75 4.04 -6.18 -6.60
C PHE A 75 4.46 -4.96 -5.81
N GLU A 76 4.62 -5.12 -4.52
CA GLU A 76 4.94 -4.04 -3.60
C GLU A 76 6.23 -4.34 -2.87
N ALA A 77 7.13 -3.36 -2.84
CA ALA A 77 8.34 -3.39 -2.04
C ALA A 77 8.41 -2.11 -1.18
N PRO A 78 8.18 -2.22 0.13
CA PRO A 78 8.35 -1.09 1.04
C PRO A 78 9.81 -0.89 1.43
N ALA A 79 10.16 0.35 1.76
CA ALA A 79 11.40 0.74 2.42
C ALA A 79 11.04 1.64 3.60
N LEU A 80 10.93 1.05 4.78
CA LEU A 80 10.40 1.70 5.97
C LEU A 80 11.44 1.75 7.08
N VAL A 81 11.34 2.75 7.93
CA VAL A 81 12.01 2.82 9.22
C VAL A 81 10.98 2.57 10.29
N ASN A 82 11.21 1.55 11.09
CA ASN A 82 10.38 1.15 12.21
C ASN A 82 11.08 1.54 13.51
N TRP A 83 10.33 2.13 14.42
CA TRP A 83 10.81 2.37 15.78
C TRP A 83 10.08 1.41 16.72
N ARG A 84 10.84 0.53 17.40
CA ARG A 84 10.27 -0.49 18.27
C ARG A 84 10.38 -0.08 19.72
N PHE A 85 9.29 0.43 20.29
CA PHE A 85 9.18 0.75 21.71
C PHE A 85 8.63 -0.45 22.47
N GLY A 86 9.44 -1.09 23.30
CA GLY A 86 8.97 -2.09 24.25
C GLY A 86 8.17 -1.42 25.37
N LEU A 87 6.87 -1.68 25.42
CA LEU A 87 5.99 -1.19 26.49
C LEU A 87 6.00 -2.16 27.68
N THR A 88 6.07 -3.46 27.39
CA THR A 88 6.23 -4.55 28.36
C THR A 88 7.16 -5.58 27.76
N GLU A 89 7.42 -6.68 28.51
CA GLU A 89 8.25 -7.79 28.01
C GLU A 89 7.63 -8.45 26.75
N ASP A 90 6.30 -8.43 26.64
CA ASP A 90 5.56 -9.06 25.55
C ASP A 90 4.99 -8.09 24.52
N VAL A 91 4.90 -6.78 24.83
CA VAL A 91 4.20 -5.80 24.00
C VAL A 91 5.15 -4.71 23.53
N SER A 92 5.16 -4.46 22.23
CA SER A 92 5.90 -3.37 21.60
C SER A 92 5.00 -2.50 20.73
N LEU A 93 5.24 -1.20 20.78
CA LEU A 93 4.63 -0.21 19.89
C LEU A 93 5.60 0.10 18.75
N ILE A 94 5.12 0.07 17.52
CA ILE A 94 5.97 0.20 16.33
C ILE A 94 5.43 1.27 15.40
N PRO A 95 5.70 2.56 15.63
CA PRO A 95 5.52 3.57 14.61
C PRO A 95 6.49 3.34 13.45
N TYR A 96 6.04 3.59 12.24
CA TYR A 96 6.84 3.43 11.03
C TYR A 96 6.57 4.52 10.01
N LEU A 97 7.60 4.83 9.24
CA LEU A 97 7.58 5.82 8.16
C LEU A 97 8.54 5.40 7.06
N GLY A 98 8.18 5.61 5.82
CA GLY A 98 9.06 5.38 4.70
C GLY A 98 8.39 5.51 3.34
N LEU A 99 8.96 4.81 2.38
CA LEU A 99 8.50 4.79 1.01
C LEU A 99 7.91 3.42 0.67
N SER A 100 6.95 3.42 -0.23
CA SER A 100 6.43 2.22 -0.88
C SER A 100 6.65 2.32 -2.38
N MET A 101 7.17 1.26 -2.95
CA MET A 101 7.35 1.12 -4.40
C MET A 101 6.44 0.01 -4.88
N ARG A 102 5.73 0.25 -5.96
CA ARG A 102 4.75 -0.67 -6.53
C ARG A 102 4.94 -0.80 -8.02
N VAL A 103 4.82 -2.03 -8.51
CA VAL A 103 4.83 -2.32 -9.96
C VAL A 103 3.56 -3.09 -10.31
N GLY A 104 2.73 -2.51 -11.14
CA GLY A 104 1.49 -3.13 -11.60
C GLY A 104 1.76 -4.29 -12.55
N PHE A 105 1.15 -5.43 -12.31
CA PHE A 105 1.29 -6.62 -13.15
C PHE A 105 -0.05 -7.09 -13.73
N ALA A 106 -1.17 -6.75 -13.11
CA ALA A 106 -2.50 -7.11 -13.58
C ALA A 106 -3.52 -6.05 -13.18
N GLY A 107 -4.51 -5.84 -14.01
CA GLY A 107 -5.61 -4.95 -13.69
C GLY A 107 -6.56 -4.80 -14.86
N LYS A 108 -7.81 -4.49 -14.54
CA LYS A 108 -8.87 -4.30 -15.53
C LYS A 108 -9.81 -3.17 -15.13
N VAL A 109 -10.25 -2.41 -16.12
CA VAL A 109 -11.34 -1.46 -16.01
C VAL A 109 -12.60 -2.12 -16.53
N LYS A 110 -13.68 -2.08 -15.76
CA LYS A 110 -14.99 -2.59 -16.14
C LYS A 110 -16.00 -1.45 -16.18
N SER A 111 -16.74 -1.34 -17.28
CA SER A 111 -17.86 -0.42 -17.42
C SER A 111 -19.00 -1.16 -18.09
N GLY A 112 -20.02 -1.54 -17.32
CA GLY A 112 -21.09 -2.40 -17.81
C GLY A 112 -20.56 -3.75 -18.33
N SER A 113 -20.78 -4.05 -19.62
CA SER A 113 -20.25 -5.24 -20.30
C SER A 113 -18.86 -5.02 -20.94
N ALA A 114 -18.36 -3.80 -20.99
CA ALA A 114 -17.03 -3.46 -21.53
C ALA A 114 -15.94 -3.70 -20.52
N LYS A 115 -14.80 -4.23 -20.97
CA LYS A 115 -13.61 -4.47 -20.15
C LYS A 115 -12.38 -4.00 -20.93
N ALA A 116 -11.45 -3.37 -20.23
CA ALA A 116 -10.14 -2.96 -20.74
C ALA A 116 -9.04 -3.22 -19.72
N ASP A 117 -7.81 -3.38 -20.20
CA ASP A 117 -6.66 -3.53 -19.29
C ASP A 117 -6.38 -2.19 -18.58
N THR A 118 -6.06 -2.27 -17.29
CA THR A 118 -5.72 -1.08 -16.49
C THR A 118 -4.34 -0.52 -16.87
N PHE A 119 -3.41 -1.40 -17.26
CA PHE A 119 -2.05 -1.06 -17.64
C PHE A 119 -1.85 -1.27 -19.15
N GLY A 120 -1.25 -0.30 -19.81
CA GLY A 120 -0.96 -0.35 -21.23
C GLY A 120 -1.10 1.03 -21.89
N ASP A 121 -1.11 1.05 -23.23
CA ASP A 121 -1.26 2.29 -24.00
C ASP A 121 -2.60 2.95 -23.70
N GLY A 122 -2.56 4.21 -23.22
CA GLY A 122 -3.74 4.97 -22.79
C GLY A 122 -4.32 4.56 -21.44
N GLY A 123 -3.67 3.63 -20.70
CA GLY A 123 -4.00 3.23 -19.34
C GLY A 123 -3.14 3.90 -18.28
N PHE A 124 -2.91 3.21 -17.17
CA PHE A 124 -2.08 3.71 -16.06
C PHE A 124 -0.63 3.25 -16.19
N ASP A 125 0.29 4.08 -15.69
CA ASP A 125 1.67 3.66 -15.50
C ASP A 125 1.76 2.49 -14.53
N ARG A 126 2.61 1.52 -14.86
CA ARG A 126 2.81 0.32 -14.04
C ARG A 126 3.59 0.59 -12.77
N PHE A 127 4.40 1.64 -12.76
CA PHE A 127 5.23 2.00 -11.62
C PHE A 127 4.57 3.10 -10.79
N ASP A 128 4.47 2.88 -9.50
CA ASP A 128 3.96 3.85 -8.53
C ASP A 128 4.86 3.92 -7.31
N MET A 129 4.98 5.10 -6.74
CA MET A 129 5.66 5.35 -5.48
C MET A 129 4.78 6.17 -4.56
N GLY A 130 4.90 5.90 -3.27
CA GLY A 130 4.17 6.62 -2.25
C GLY A 130 4.97 6.77 -0.96
N VAL A 131 4.49 7.64 -0.10
CA VAL A 131 4.92 7.76 1.29
C VAL A 131 3.97 6.93 2.14
N ARG A 132 4.54 6.08 2.99
CA ARG A 132 3.81 5.22 3.90
C ARG A 132 4.17 5.56 5.34
N ALA A 133 3.16 5.80 6.15
CA ALA A 133 3.31 6.04 7.58
C ALA A 133 2.23 5.29 8.35
N GLY A 134 2.53 4.90 9.57
CA GLY A 134 1.57 4.22 10.41
C GLY A 134 2.11 3.84 11.77
N ILE A 135 1.31 3.03 12.46
CA ILE A 135 1.62 2.53 13.78
C ILE A 135 1.25 1.05 13.86
N GLY A 136 2.09 0.28 14.52
CA GLY A 136 1.83 -1.13 14.82
C GLY A 136 1.92 -1.43 16.30
N VAL A 137 1.24 -2.48 16.70
CA VAL A 137 1.38 -3.09 18.02
C VAL A 137 1.79 -4.54 17.80
N GLU A 138 2.87 -4.96 18.43
CA GLU A 138 3.33 -6.34 18.43
C GLU A 138 3.12 -6.94 19.81
N TYR A 139 2.46 -8.10 19.85
CA TYR A 139 2.32 -8.93 21.04
C TYR A 139 3.05 -10.26 20.78
N ARG A 140 4.16 -10.47 21.45
CA ARG A 140 5.06 -11.61 21.23
C ARG A 140 5.52 -11.72 19.78
N ARG A 141 4.90 -12.59 18.99
CA ARG A 141 5.20 -12.78 17.56
C ARG A 141 4.12 -12.27 16.61
N TYR A 142 2.97 -11.88 17.16
CA TYR A 142 1.84 -11.36 16.39
C TYR A 142 1.88 -9.85 16.36
N SER A 143 1.59 -9.26 15.22
CA SER A 143 1.52 -7.82 15.06
C SER A 143 0.22 -7.39 14.37
N PHE A 144 -0.27 -6.23 14.79
CA PHE A 144 -1.34 -5.53 14.11
C PHE A 144 -0.82 -4.17 13.70
N ARG A 145 -1.01 -3.80 12.45
CA ARG A 145 -0.60 -2.50 11.91
C ARG A 145 -1.76 -1.77 11.28
N PHE A 146 -1.80 -0.48 11.54
CA PHE A 146 -2.63 0.49 10.85
C PHE A 146 -1.73 1.52 10.19
N GLY A 147 -1.98 1.81 8.92
CA GLY A 147 -1.17 2.77 8.18
C GLY A 147 -1.92 3.51 7.09
N TYR A 148 -1.25 4.49 6.55
CA TYR A 148 -1.69 5.28 5.42
C TYR A 148 -0.57 5.35 4.38
N ASP A 149 -0.94 5.15 3.12
CA ASP A 149 -0.05 5.25 1.98
C ASP A 149 -0.59 6.28 0.99
N ALA A 150 0.21 7.27 0.70
CA ALA A 150 -0.11 8.32 -0.26
C ALA A 150 0.82 8.21 -1.47
N GLY A 151 0.28 7.78 -2.61
CA GLY A 151 0.99 7.80 -3.89
C GLY A 151 1.24 9.24 -4.34
N PHE A 152 2.44 9.53 -4.79
CA PHE A 152 2.81 10.85 -5.30
C PHE A 152 3.13 10.86 -6.80
N LEU A 153 3.25 9.71 -7.44
CA LEU A 153 3.39 9.62 -8.88
C LEU A 153 2.02 9.69 -9.58
N ASN A 154 2.00 10.28 -10.76
CA ASN A 154 0.84 10.24 -11.62
C ASN A 154 0.78 8.88 -12.33
N LEU A 155 -0.32 8.16 -12.16
CA LEU A 155 -0.54 6.84 -12.77
C LEU A 155 -1.17 6.92 -14.16
N SER A 156 -1.52 8.12 -14.65
CA SER A 156 -2.17 8.29 -15.94
C SER A 156 -1.15 8.62 -17.03
N ASP A 157 -1.21 7.90 -18.15
CA ASP A 157 -0.46 8.21 -19.37
C ASP A 157 -1.12 9.32 -20.20
N VAL A 158 -2.30 9.78 -19.81
CA VAL A 158 -3.04 10.82 -20.52
C VAL A 158 -2.62 12.19 -20.02
N SER A 159 -2.26 13.09 -20.94
CA SER A 159 -1.98 14.49 -20.61
C SER A 159 -3.19 15.15 -19.95
N ASP A 160 -2.94 16.05 -18.98
CA ASP A 160 -3.95 16.79 -18.22
C ASP A 160 -4.81 15.96 -17.25
N VAL A 161 -4.56 14.65 -17.11
CA VAL A 161 -5.21 13.78 -16.14
C VAL A 161 -4.19 13.30 -15.11
N THR A 162 -4.46 13.54 -13.83
CA THR A 162 -3.63 13.06 -12.71
C THR A 162 -4.39 12.02 -11.91
N VAL A 163 -3.79 10.84 -11.76
CA VAL A 163 -4.33 9.73 -10.96
C VAL A 163 -3.32 9.34 -9.89
N ARG A 164 -3.74 9.36 -8.63
CA ARG A 164 -2.90 9.03 -7.47
C ARG A 164 -3.60 8.04 -6.55
N ASN A 165 -2.83 7.10 -6.05
CA ASN A 165 -3.31 6.15 -5.03
C ASN A 165 -3.30 6.79 -3.65
N LYS A 166 -4.37 6.54 -2.89
CA LYS A 166 -4.46 6.82 -1.45
C LYS A 166 -5.04 5.59 -0.78
N THR A 167 -4.38 5.11 0.25
CA THR A 167 -4.73 3.80 0.81
C THR A 167 -4.57 3.79 2.32
N PHE A 168 -5.61 3.34 3.01
CA PHE A 168 -5.50 2.89 4.39
C PHE A 168 -5.14 1.41 4.42
N LEU A 169 -4.24 1.05 5.30
CA LEU A 169 -3.68 -0.29 5.44
C LEU A 169 -4.04 -0.86 6.79
N LEU A 170 -4.65 -2.04 6.80
CA LEU A 170 -4.85 -2.85 7.99
C LEU A 170 -4.15 -4.18 7.78
N GLN A 171 -3.19 -4.51 8.64
CA GLN A 171 -2.35 -5.68 8.47
C GLN A 171 -2.21 -6.46 9.76
N LEU A 172 -2.29 -7.77 9.65
CA LEU A 172 -1.91 -8.73 10.67
C LEU A 172 -0.61 -9.40 10.26
N GLY A 173 0.32 -9.51 11.17
CA GLY A 173 1.63 -10.08 10.91
C GLY A 173 2.02 -11.14 11.92
N TYR A 174 2.97 -11.98 11.49
CA TYR A 174 3.61 -12.98 12.33
C TYR A 174 5.12 -12.93 12.10
N ARG A 175 5.87 -12.92 13.18
CA ARG A 175 7.34 -12.93 13.19
C ARG A 175 7.85 -14.36 13.41
N PHE A 176 8.70 -14.78 12.48
CA PHE A 176 9.34 -16.11 12.54
C PHE A 176 10.50 -16.17 13.51
#